data_37aca77632c6030e63ac0d644bc7c2c1
#
_entry.id   37aca77632c6030e63ac0d644bc7c2c1
#
_cell.length_a   1.000
_cell.length_b   1.000
_cell.length_c   1.000
_cell.angle_alpha   90.00
_cell.angle_beta   90.00
_cell.angle_gamma   90.00
#
_symmetry.space_group_name_H-M   'P 1'
#
loop_
_entity.id
_entity.type
_entity.pdbx_description
1 polymer ?
#
loop_
_entity_poly.entity_id
_entity_poly.type
_entity_poly.pdbx_seq_one_letter_code
_entity_poly.pdbx_strand_id
1 'polypeptide(L)'
;MLAAIALVPQLENVLHIGLGGGSVANFLFHHFPKIQQTAIEINPLVIDAAYEHFGLPKDSRLKVLAMDVTESINDLTGPYDLIFLDAFDHSGASSCFDSTSLLLQLQDLLSADGWLVGNFWNQFRLFSLQKELWHGLCGQLIEAKTGVMTNSILYGHAQPNQILLSTVQKRAKELESTLPLRLIPLVKRFKILQHSDESTLLGR
;
A
#
# COMPACT_ATOMS: atom_id res chain seq x y z
N MET A 1 -7.01 2.67 0.33
CA MET A 1 -5.64 2.61 -0.22
C MET A 1 -5.29 3.85 -1.04
N LEU A 2 -6.11 4.33 -1.96
CA LEU A 2 -5.79 5.47 -2.83
C LEU A 2 -5.41 6.79 -2.11
N ALA A 3 -5.73 6.94 -0.81
CA ALA A 3 -5.25 8.08 -0.03
C ALA A 3 -3.71 8.19 0.05
N ALA A 4 -2.99 7.09 -0.23
CA ALA A 4 -1.52 7.06 -0.30
C ALA A 4 -0.93 8.04 -1.31
N ILE A 5 -1.65 8.36 -2.40
CA ILE A 5 -1.18 9.32 -3.41
C ILE A 5 -0.91 10.72 -2.82
N ALA A 6 -1.54 11.05 -1.69
CA ALA A 6 -1.27 12.31 -0.99
C ALA A 6 -0.03 12.26 -0.08
N LEU A 7 0.54 11.08 0.17
CA LEU A 7 1.76 10.90 0.97
C LEU A 7 3.01 11.17 0.14
N VAL A 8 3.02 10.80 -1.13
CA VAL A 8 4.18 10.94 -2.01
C VAL A 8 4.19 12.31 -2.72
N PRO A 9 5.35 12.96 -2.83
CA PRO A 9 5.45 14.25 -3.54
C PRO A 9 5.26 14.10 -5.04
N GLN A 10 5.71 13.01 -5.61
CA GLN A 10 5.64 12.69 -7.03
C GLN A 10 5.31 11.20 -7.17
N LEU A 11 4.45 10.85 -8.12
CA LEU A 11 4.03 9.48 -8.36
C LEU A 11 4.40 9.09 -9.80
N GLU A 12 5.40 8.22 -9.92
CA GLU A 12 5.92 7.74 -11.21
C GLU A 12 5.86 6.22 -11.34
N ASN A 13 6.22 5.50 -10.27
CA ASN A 13 6.31 4.04 -10.28
C ASN A 13 5.49 3.41 -9.16
N VAL A 14 4.64 2.46 -9.51
CA VAL A 14 3.75 1.77 -8.55
C VAL A 14 3.88 0.27 -8.70
N LEU A 15 3.99 -0.42 -7.57
CA LEU A 15 3.91 -1.88 -7.50
C LEU A 15 2.61 -2.29 -6.80
N HIS A 16 1.91 -3.27 -7.36
CA HIS A 16 0.74 -3.90 -6.77
C HIS A 16 1.05 -5.35 -6.45
N ILE A 17 0.97 -5.74 -5.19
CA ILE A 17 1.00 -7.12 -4.74
C ILE A 17 -0.44 -7.56 -4.45
N GLY A 18 -0.96 -8.38 -5.34
CA GLY A 18 -2.38 -8.64 -5.48
C GLY A 18 -3.04 -7.66 -6.44
N LEU A 19 -3.79 -8.19 -7.40
CA LEU A 19 -4.47 -7.41 -8.43
C LEU A 19 -5.98 -7.33 -8.18
N GLY A 20 -6.59 -8.50 -7.86
CA GLY A 20 -8.05 -8.62 -7.80
C GLY A 20 -8.71 -8.14 -9.10
N GLY A 21 -9.76 -7.35 -9.01
CA GLY A 21 -10.38 -6.71 -10.19
C GLY A 21 -9.59 -5.52 -10.75
N GLY A 22 -8.40 -5.22 -10.24
CA GLY A 22 -7.54 -4.15 -10.75
C GLY A 22 -8.03 -2.73 -10.48
N SER A 23 -8.94 -2.52 -9.54
CA SER A 23 -9.59 -1.20 -9.33
C SER A 23 -8.60 -0.08 -9.02
N VAL A 24 -7.57 -0.34 -8.19
CA VAL A 24 -6.53 0.65 -7.86
C VAL A 24 -5.66 0.92 -9.08
N ALA A 25 -5.19 -0.14 -9.75
CA ALA A 25 -4.36 -0.04 -10.95
C ALA A 25 -5.10 0.71 -12.08
N ASN A 26 -6.37 0.41 -12.29
CA ASN A 26 -7.22 1.04 -13.28
C ASN A 26 -7.42 2.53 -13.01
N PHE A 27 -7.73 2.89 -11.74
CA PHE A 27 -7.85 4.30 -11.35
C PHE A 27 -6.55 5.07 -11.63
N LEU A 28 -5.42 4.54 -11.20
CA LEU A 28 -4.11 5.17 -11.40
C LEU A 28 -3.77 5.29 -12.89
N PHE A 29 -4.04 4.26 -13.67
CA PHE A 29 -3.80 4.26 -15.11
C PHE A 29 -4.53 5.40 -15.84
N HIS A 30 -5.78 5.62 -15.52
CA HIS A 30 -6.61 6.63 -16.18
C HIS A 30 -6.33 8.06 -15.71
N HIS A 31 -5.94 8.23 -14.45
CA HIS A 31 -5.79 9.57 -13.86
C HIS A 31 -4.34 10.05 -13.77
N PHE A 32 -3.37 9.16 -13.95
CA PHE A 32 -1.94 9.48 -13.93
C PHE A 32 -1.26 8.98 -15.20
N PRO A 33 -1.32 9.72 -16.31
CA PRO A 33 -0.93 9.22 -17.64
C PRO A 33 0.56 8.92 -17.79
N LYS A 34 1.40 9.37 -16.87
CA LYS A 34 2.86 9.18 -16.92
C LYS A 34 3.36 8.04 -16.05
N ILE A 35 2.54 7.48 -15.16
CA ILE A 35 3.00 6.44 -14.24
C ILE A 35 3.25 5.12 -14.95
N GLN A 36 4.23 4.39 -14.41
CA GLN A 36 4.48 3.00 -14.73
C GLN A 36 3.98 2.12 -13.58
N GLN A 37 3.28 1.06 -13.90
CA GLN A 37 2.73 0.15 -12.92
C GLN A 37 3.19 -1.27 -13.18
N THR A 38 3.58 -1.97 -12.12
CA THR A 38 3.75 -3.43 -12.14
C THR A 38 2.74 -4.04 -11.18
N ALA A 39 2.01 -5.05 -11.62
CA ALA A 39 1.08 -5.79 -10.77
C ALA A 39 1.49 -7.26 -10.75
N ILE A 40 1.52 -7.85 -9.56
CA ILE A 40 1.79 -9.26 -9.32
C ILE A 40 0.51 -9.89 -8.79
N GLU A 41 0.07 -10.94 -9.46
CA GLU A 41 -1.09 -11.73 -9.06
C GLU A 41 -0.74 -13.21 -9.19
N ILE A 42 -0.94 -13.97 -8.12
CA ILE A 42 -0.59 -15.39 -8.11
C ILE A 42 -1.56 -16.24 -8.94
N ASN A 43 -2.82 -15.79 -9.06
CA ASN A 43 -3.86 -16.55 -9.74
C ASN A 43 -4.11 -16.02 -11.17
N PRO A 44 -3.72 -16.74 -12.22
CA PRO A 44 -3.93 -16.31 -13.60
C PRO A 44 -5.42 -16.12 -13.96
N LEU A 45 -6.34 -16.85 -13.32
CA LEU A 45 -7.78 -16.68 -13.55
C LEU A 45 -8.28 -15.30 -13.03
N VAL A 46 -7.67 -14.77 -11.98
CA VAL A 46 -7.96 -13.42 -11.50
C VAL A 46 -7.48 -12.38 -12.51
N ILE A 47 -6.31 -12.59 -13.10
CA ILE A 47 -5.77 -11.73 -14.16
C ILE A 47 -6.69 -11.72 -15.38
N ASP A 48 -7.11 -12.90 -15.82
CA ASP A 48 -8.03 -13.03 -16.96
C ASP A 48 -9.35 -12.29 -16.66
N ALA A 49 -9.93 -12.52 -15.48
CA ALA A 49 -11.14 -11.83 -15.05
C ALA A 49 -10.98 -10.31 -15.00
N ALA A 50 -9.82 -9.81 -14.54
CA ALA A 50 -9.54 -8.37 -14.50
C ALA A 50 -9.56 -7.75 -15.91
N TYR A 51 -8.98 -8.44 -16.89
CA TYR A 51 -9.01 -8.00 -18.27
C TYR A 51 -10.39 -8.13 -18.95
N GLU A 52 -11.09 -9.23 -18.72
CA GLU A 52 -12.34 -9.55 -19.44
C GLU A 52 -13.56 -8.84 -18.85
N HIS A 53 -13.60 -8.66 -17.53
CA HIS A 53 -14.80 -8.21 -16.83
C HIS A 53 -14.65 -6.88 -16.09
N PHE A 54 -13.41 -6.47 -15.75
CA PHE A 54 -13.19 -5.26 -14.95
C PHE A 54 -12.48 -4.15 -15.73
N GLY A 55 -12.27 -4.34 -17.04
CA GLY A 55 -11.74 -3.29 -17.91
C GLY A 55 -10.28 -2.92 -17.62
N LEU A 56 -9.48 -3.88 -17.12
CA LEU A 56 -8.06 -3.64 -16.91
C LEU A 56 -7.38 -3.32 -18.26
N PRO A 57 -6.60 -2.22 -18.37
CA PRO A 57 -6.03 -1.82 -19.64
C PRO A 57 -4.88 -2.75 -20.07
N LYS A 58 -4.84 -3.06 -21.37
CA LYS A 58 -3.69 -3.73 -22.01
C LYS A 58 -2.79 -2.67 -22.62
N ASP A 59 -1.88 -2.13 -21.82
CA ASP A 59 -0.99 -1.02 -22.18
C ASP A 59 0.39 -1.23 -21.56
N SER A 60 1.43 -0.74 -22.21
CA SER A 60 2.82 -0.89 -21.75
C SER A 60 3.11 -0.22 -20.40
N ARG A 61 2.27 0.70 -19.97
CA ARG A 61 2.37 1.36 -18.65
C ARG A 61 1.87 0.50 -17.49
N LEU A 62 1.21 -0.62 -17.77
CA LEU A 62 0.74 -1.57 -16.77
C LEU A 62 1.21 -2.98 -17.12
N LYS A 63 2.30 -3.39 -16.49
CA LYS A 63 2.83 -4.76 -16.61
C LYS A 63 2.16 -5.64 -15.56
N VAL A 64 1.45 -6.68 -15.99
CA VAL A 64 0.84 -7.68 -15.09
C VAL A 64 1.62 -8.99 -15.18
N LEU A 65 2.03 -9.53 -14.04
CA LEU A 65 2.84 -10.73 -13.90
C LEU A 65 2.07 -11.80 -13.11
N ALA A 66 1.89 -12.97 -13.72
CA ALA A 66 1.31 -14.15 -13.07
C ALA A 66 2.42 -14.87 -12.29
N MET A 67 2.62 -14.55 -11.02
CA MET A 67 3.70 -15.11 -10.20
C MET A 67 3.43 -14.97 -8.70
N ASP A 68 4.11 -15.79 -7.90
CA ASP A 68 4.15 -15.63 -6.45
C ASP A 68 5.21 -14.59 -6.09
N VAL A 69 4.83 -13.55 -5.35
CA VAL A 69 5.75 -12.51 -4.92
C VAL A 69 6.86 -13.05 -4.00
N THR A 70 6.57 -14.06 -3.21
CA THR A 70 7.56 -14.64 -2.27
C THR A 70 8.71 -15.34 -2.99
N GLU A 71 8.46 -15.84 -4.20
CA GLU A 71 9.46 -16.50 -5.04
C GLU A 71 10.16 -15.54 -5.99
N SER A 72 9.47 -14.47 -6.38
CA SER A 72 9.89 -13.58 -7.48
C SER A 72 10.29 -12.19 -7.04
N ILE A 73 10.32 -11.89 -5.74
CA ILE A 73 10.67 -10.55 -5.23
C ILE A 73 12.02 -10.06 -5.74
N ASN A 74 13.00 -10.95 -5.90
CA ASN A 74 14.34 -10.62 -6.38
C ASN A 74 14.39 -10.28 -7.88
N ASP A 75 13.35 -10.59 -8.63
CA ASP A 75 13.25 -10.27 -10.06
C ASP A 75 12.64 -8.87 -10.29
N LEU A 76 12.17 -8.24 -9.22
CA LEU A 76 11.61 -6.90 -9.27
C LEU A 76 12.70 -5.84 -9.21
N THR A 77 12.50 -4.80 -9.98
CA THR A 77 13.44 -3.68 -10.05
C THR A 77 12.72 -2.40 -9.66
N GLY A 78 13.10 -1.81 -8.53
CA GLY A 78 12.63 -0.48 -8.09
C GLY A 78 13.39 0.66 -8.79
N PRO A 79 13.27 1.90 -8.30
CA PRO A 79 12.47 2.25 -7.12
C PRO A 79 10.98 2.46 -7.41
N TYR A 80 10.13 2.15 -6.42
CA TYR A 80 8.71 2.40 -6.46
C TYR A 80 8.32 3.50 -5.45
N ASP A 81 7.42 4.38 -5.86
CA ASP A 81 6.89 5.43 -4.99
C ASP A 81 5.78 4.91 -4.07
N LEU A 82 4.99 3.97 -4.58
CA LEU A 82 3.98 3.27 -3.81
C LEU A 82 4.06 1.76 -4.08
N ILE A 83 4.02 0.98 -3.02
CA ILE A 83 3.83 -0.47 -3.08
C ILE A 83 2.53 -0.80 -2.34
N PHE A 84 1.53 -1.26 -3.08
CA PHE A 84 0.26 -1.72 -2.52
C PHE A 84 0.30 -3.21 -2.22
N LEU A 85 -0.02 -3.58 -0.98
CA LEU A 85 -0.20 -4.96 -0.53
C LEU A 85 -1.69 -5.19 -0.30
N ASP A 86 -2.32 -5.84 -1.26
CA ASP A 86 -3.78 -6.12 -1.29
C ASP A 86 -4.05 -7.55 -1.74
N ALA A 87 -3.24 -8.50 -1.27
CA ALA A 87 -3.42 -9.92 -1.54
C ALA A 87 -4.19 -10.58 -0.39
N PHE A 88 -5.26 -11.25 -0.75
CA PHE A 88 -6.10 -12.00 0.17
C PHE A 88 -6.22 -13.44 -0.31
N ASP A 89 -6.20 -14.37 0.63
CA ASP A 89 -6.55 -15.76 0.41
C ASP A 89 -7.88 -16.09 1.15
N HIS A 90 -8.30 -17.34 1.09
CA HIS A 90 -9.53 -17.80 1.75
C HIS A 90 -9.50 -17.72 3.28
N SER A 91 -8.32 -17.49 3.88
CA SER A 91 -8.14 -17.35 5.35
C SER A 91 -8.05 -15.89 5.79
N GLY A 92 -7.96 -14.94 4.86
CA GLY A 92 -7.83 -13.51 5.14
C GLY A 92 -6.70 -12.85 4.36
N ALA A 93 -6.04 -11.84 4.94
CA ALA A 93 -4.84 -11.27 4.35
C ALA A 93 -3.78 -12.36 4.20
N SER A 94 -3.15 -12.41 3.04
CA SER A 94 -2.15 -13.44 2.72
C SER A 94 -1.04 -13.49 3.79
N SER A 95 -0.66 -14.69 4.20
CA SER A 95 0.43 -14.92 5.17
C SER A 95 1.77 -14.33 4.74
N CYS A 96 1.94 -13.99 3.46
CA CYS A 96 3.14 -13.28 3.01
C CYS A 96 3.33 -11.91 3.69
N PHE A 97 2.25 -11.26 4.17
CA PHE A 97 2.33 -9.98 4.89
C PHE A 97 2.82 -10.12 6.33
N ASP A 98 2.96 -11.34 6.83
CA ASP A 98 3.53 -11.65 8.15
C ASP A 98 5.03 -11.94 8.06
N SER A 99 5.59 -11.95 6.83
CA SER A 99 7.01 -12.21 6.59
C SER A 99 7.85 -10.96 6.75
N THR A 100 8.63 -10.89 7.83
CA THR A 100 9.63 -9.82 8.05
C THR A 100 10.58 -9.69 6.85
N SER A 101 11.05 -10.83 6.31
CA SER A 101 11.97 -10.85 5.18
C SER A 101 11.35 -10.22 3.94
N LEU A 102 10.11 -10.58 3.60
CA LEU A 102 9.43 -10.01 2.44
C LEU A 102 9.19 -8.51 2.63
N LEU A 103 8.75 -8.08 3.82
CA LEU A 103 8.51 -6.66 4.09
C LEU A 103 9.78 -5.83 3.97
N LEU A 104 10.92 -6.33 4.44
CA LEU A 104 12.22 -5.66 4.27
C LEU A 104 12.62 -5.58 2.79
N GLN A 105 12.50 -6.68 2.04
CA GLN A 105 12.77 -6.68 0.59
C GLN A 105 11.87 -5.70 -0.17
N LEU A 106 10.59 -5.58 0.21
CA LEU A 106 9.69 -4.58 -0.37
C LEU A 106 10.09 -3.16 -0.01
N GLN A 107 10.58 -2.93 1.21
CA GLN A 107 11.12 -1.62 1.60
C GLN A 107 12.37 -1.24 0.80
N ASP A 108 13.23 -2.20 0.50
CA ASP A 108 14.42 -1.97 -0.34
C ASP A 108 14.08 -1.59 -1.79
N LEU A 109 12.87 -1.93 -2.25
CA LEU A 109 12.34 -1.53 -3.55
C LEU A 109 11.67 -0.15 -3.56
N LEU A 110 11.51 0.51 -2.41
CA LEU A 110 10.90 1.85 -2.34
C LEU A 110 11.89 2.94 -2.78
N SER A 111 11.34 3.99 -3.37
CA SER A 111 12.06 5.26 -3.49
C SER A 111 12.26 5.91 -2.11
N ALA A 112 13.14 6.91 -2.02
CA ALA A 112 13.45 7.59 -0.76
C ALA A 112 12.21 8.18 -0.06
N ASP A 113 11.22 8.62 -0.83
CA ASP A 113 9.94 9.15 -0.35
C ASP A 113 8.78 8.13 -0.50
N GLY A 114 9.12 6.86 -0.77
CA GLY A 114 8.15 5.81 -1.08
C GLY A 114 7.43 5.25 0.15
N TRP A 115 6.23 4.71 -0.07
CA TRP A 115 5.41 4.14 0.99
C TRP A 115 4.91 2.73 0.65
N LEU A 116 4.97 1.84 1.65
CA LEU A 116 4.21 0.60 1.68
C LEU A 116 2.76 0.89 2.11
N VAL A 117 1.79 0.27 1.47
CA VAL A 117 0.36 0.46 1.75
C VAL A 117 -0.32 -0.89 1.86
N GLY A 118 -0.61 -1.33 3.08
CA GLY A 118 -1.23 -2.64 3.33
C GLY A 118 -2.71 -2.53 3.68
N ASN A 119 -3.54 -3.41 3.09
CA ASN A 119 -4.95 -3.57 3.42
C ASN A 119 -5.13 -4.77 4.35
N PHE A 120 -5.62 -4.56 5.57
CA PHE A 120 -5.73 -5.59 6.61
C PHE A 120 -7.14 -5.72 7.14
N TRP A 121 -7.55 -6.94 7.46
CA TRP A 121 -8.76 -7.19 8.23
C TRP A 121 -8.48 -6.95 9.71
N ASN A 122 -9.14 -5.94 10.28
CA ASN A 122 -8.88 -5.50 11.65
C ASN A 122 -9.71 -6.24 12.74
N GLN A 123 -10.52 -7.20 12.35
CA GLN A 123 -11.34 -7.99 13.29
C GLN A 123 -10.58 -9.16 13.93
N PHE A 124 -9.42 -9.51 13.43
CA PHE A 124 -8.66 -10.66 13.89
C PHE A 124 -7.52 -10.24 14.82
N ARG A 125 -7.22 -11.10 15.82
CA ARG A 125 -6.05 -10.93 16.69
C ARG A 125 -4.75 -10.81 15.89
N LEU A 126 -4.70 -11.43 14.73
CA LEU A 126 -3.58 -11.35 13.80
C LEU A 126 -3.25 -9.91 13.38
N PHE A 127 -4.25 -9.04 13.20
CA PHE A 127 -4.00 -7.64 12.84
C PHE A 127 -3.14 -6.90 13.87
N SER A 128 -3.29 -7.19 15.17
CA SER A 128 -2.44 -6.57 16.18
C SER A 128 -0.97 -6.96 16.01
N LEU A 129 -0.70 -8.24 15.70
CA LEU A 129 0.65 -8.73 15.44
C LEU A 129 1.23 -8.13 14.15
N GLN A 130 0.44 -8.09 13.08
CA GLN A 130 0.83 -7.46 11.82
C GLN A 130 1.15 -5.98 12.00
N LYS A 131 0.35 -5.27 12.78
CA LYS A 131 0.59 -3.87 13.10
C LYS A 131 1.85 -3.66 13.92
N GLU A 132 2.13 -4.52 14.91
CA GLU A 132 3.35 -4.50 15.68
C GLU A 132 4.57 -4.78 14.80
N LEU A 133 4.49 -5.76 13.90
CA LEU A 133 5.53 -6.06 12.93
C LEU A 133 5.84 -4.84 12.05
N TRP A 134 4.82 -4.24 11.44
CA TRP A 134 4.99 -3.05 10.61
C TRP A 134 5.54 -1.87 11.39
N HIS A 135 5.10 -1.71 12.66
CA HIS A 135 5.60 -0.66 13.53
C HIS A 135 7.10 -0.85 13.87
N GLY A 136 7.55 -2.09 14.02
CA GLY A 136 8.96 -2.40 14.26
C GLY A 136 9.85 -2.24 13.03
N LEU A 137 9.28 -2.37 11.82
CA LEU A 137 10.04 -2.30 10.57
C LEU A 137 10.03 -0.91 9.92
N CYS A 138 8.99 -0.12 10.16
CA CYS A 138 8.82 1.19 9.54
C CYS A 138 9.32 2.31 10.46
N GLY A 139 10.09 3.25 9.93
CA GLY A 139 10.49 4.46 10.64
C GLY A 139 9.31 5.39 10.93
N GLN A 140 8.29 5.37 10.07
CA GLN A 140 6.99 6.02 10.31
C GLN A 140 5.85 5.10 9.89
N LEU A 141 4.83 4.98 10.73
CA LEU A 141 3.62 4.21 10.45
C LEU A 141 2.37 5.06 10.66
N ILE A 142 1.46 5.00 9.69
CA ILE A 142 0.15 5.65 9.74
C ILE A 142 -0.92 4.57 9.62
N GLU A 143 -1.94 4.63 10.47
CA GLU A 143 -3.14 3.80 10.37
C GLU A 143 -4.33 4.65 9.92
N ALA A 144 -5.13 4.12 8.99
CA ALA A 144 -6.45 4.67 8.68
C ALA A 144 -7.50 3.57 8.73
N LYS A 145 -8.46 3.70 9.65
CA LYS A 145 -9.62 2.81 9.71
C LYS A 145 -10.57 3.12 8.57
N THR A 146 -11.02 2.11 7.86
CA THR A 146 -12.07 2.28 6.85
C THR A 146 -13.42 2.50 7.54
N GLY A 147 -14.35 3.18 6.86
CA GLY A 147 -15.69 3.43 7.44
C GLY A 147 -16.57 2.19 7.55
N VAL A 148 -16.20 1.11 6.87
CA VAL A 148 -16.81 -0.22 6.99
C VAL A 148 -15.98 -0.98 8.01
N MET A 149 -16.60 -1.59 8.99
CA MET A 149 -16.03 -2.03 10.28
C MET A 149 -14.88 -3.07 10.21
N THR A 150 -14.43 -3.50 9.06
CA THR A 150 -13.61 -4.70 8.94
C THR A 150 -12.17 -4.48 8.50
N ASN A 151 -11.82 -3.31 7.94
CA ASN A 151 -10.50 -3.10 7.39
C ASN A 151 -9.79 -1.89 8.00
N SER A 152 -8.48 -2.02 8.19
CA SER A 152 -7.53 -0.93 8.43
C SER A 152 -6.50 -0.90 7.32
N ILE A 153 -6.14 0.30 6.89
CA ILE A 153 -5.04 0.52 5.97
C ILE A 153 -3.83 1.01 6.77
N LEU A 154 -2.72 0.31 6.63
CA LEU A 154 -1.44 0.74 7.14
C LEU A 154 -0.63 1.39 6.02
N TYR A 155 0.03 2.49 6.34
CA TYR A 155 0.96 3.19 5.46
C TYR A 155 2.29 3.26 6.20
N GLY A 156 3.29 2.55 5.69
CA GLY A 156 4.62 2.45 6.28
C GLY A 156 5.66 3.14 5.41
N HIS A 157 6.49 3.98 6.02
CA HIS A 157 7.66 4.57 5.40
C HIS A 157 8.92 4.01 6.06
N ALA A 158 9.93 3.61 5.27
CA ALA A 158 11.13 2.95 5.78
C ALA A 158 11.92 3.85 6.73
N GLN A 159 12.04 5.14 6.40
CA GLN A 159 12.79 6.10 7.21
C GLN A 159 11.88 6.81 8.23
N PRO A 160 12.43 7.30 9.36
CA PRO A 160 11.70 8.12 10.31
C PRO A 160 11.39 9.49 9.69
N ASN A 161 10.42 9.49 8.76
CA ASN A 161 10.02 10.69 8.06
C ASN A 161 8.93 11.40 8.88
N GLN A 162 9.17 12.66 9.24
CA GLN A 162 8.17 13.47 9.94
C GLN A 162 7.22 14.12 8.92
N ILE A 163 6.46 13.30 8.18
CA ILE A 163 5.44 13.87 7.33
C ILE A 163 4.37 14.57 8.18
N LEU A 164 4.17 15.85 7.93
CA LEU A 164 3.13 16.61 8.62
C LEU A 164 1.77 16.31 7.98
N LEU A 165 0.79 15.93 8.79
CA LEU A 165 -0.58 15.70 8.30
C LEU A 165 -1.18 16.91 7.59
N SER A 166 -0.78 18.13 7.96
CA SER A 166 -1.16 19.35 7.26
C SER A 166 -0.66 19.38 5.81
N THR A 167 0.57 18.90 5.55
CA THR A 167 1.12 18.78 4.19
C THR A 167 0.33 17.75 3.39
N VAL A 168 0.01 16.61 3.99
CA VAL A 168 -0.82 15.56 3.35
C VAL A 168 -2.21 16.10 3.01
N GLN A 169 -2.84 16.84 3.91
CA GLN A 169 -4.15 17.45 3.68
C GLN A 169 -4.10 18.51 2.57
N LYS A 170 -3.03 19.31 2.50
CA LYS A 170 -2.83 20.27 1.41
C LYS A 170 -2.73 19.55 0.06
N ARG A 171 -1.88 18.53 -0.05
CA ARG A 171 -1.76 17.71 -1.27
C ARG A 171 -3.07 17.03 -1.64
N ALA A 172 -3.78 16.46 -0.66
CA ALA A 172 -5.08 15.86 -0.89
C ALA A 172 -6.08 16.85 -1.50
N LYS A 173 -6.10 18.09 -1.02
CA LYS A 173 -6.94 19.16 -1.56
C LYS A 173 -6.56 19.54 -3.00
N GLU A 174 -5.27 19.62 -3.29
CA GLU A 174 -4.76 19.88 -4.64
C GLU A 174 -5.17 18.76 -5.60
N LEU A 175 -5.00 17.50 -5.21
CA LEU A 175 -5.39 16.32 -6.00
C LEU A 175 -6.92 16.24 -6.21
N GLU A 176 -7.74 16.60 -5.22
CA GLU A 176 -9.21 16.64 -5.38
C GLU A 176 -9.67 17.63 -6.46
N SER A 177 -8.86 18.64 -6.79
CA SER A 177 -9.22 19.59 -7.85
C SER A 177 -9.11 19.00 -9.27
N THR A 178 -8.37 17.91 -9.42
CA THR A 178 -8.08 17.27 -10.71
C THR A 178 -8.56 15.83 -10.80
N LEU A 179 -8.83 15.18 -9.67
CA LEU A 179 -9.25 13.78 -9.61
C LEU A 179 -10.73 13.66 -9.21
N PRO A 180 -11.46 12.69 -9.74
CA PRO A 180 -12.82 12.37 -9.32
C PRO A 180 -12.82 11.55 -8.01
N LEU A 181 -12.04 11.97 -7.02
CA LEU A 181 -11.83 11.24 -5.78
C LEU A 181 -11.82 12.23 -4.60
N ARG A 182 -12.60 11.95 -3.57
CA ARG A 182 -12.62 12.74 -2.33
C ARG A 182 -11.56 12.21 -1.36
N LEU A 183 -10.39 12.85 -1.37
CA LEU A 183 -9.24 12.46 -0.56
C LEU A 183 -9.26 13.05 0.86
N ILE A 184 -9.75 14.27 1.03
CA ILE A 184 -9.78 14.95 2.33
C ILE A 184 -10.47 14.13 3.42
N PRO A 185 -11.66 13.54 3.21
CA PRO A 185 -12.28 12.67 4.21
C PRO A 185 -11.45 11.42 4.54
N LEU A 186 -10.63 10.93 3.59
CA LEU A 186 -9.79 9.76 3.78
C LEU A 186 -8.54 10.11 4.59
N VAL A 187 -7.82 11.17 4.23
CA VAL A 187 -6.59 11.59 4.95
C VAL A 187 -6.89 12.14 6.34
N LYS A 188 -8.10 12.64 6.60
CA LYS A 188 -8.54 13.00 7.96
C LYS A 188 -8.62 11.82 8.93
N ARG A 189 -8.66 10.59 8.42
CA ARG A 189 -8.64 9.36 9.22
C ARG A 189 -7.23 8.88 9.55
N PHE A 190 -6.19 9.54 9.01
CA PHE A 190 -4.81 9.19 9.27
C PHE A 190 -4.46 9.42 10.74
N LYS A 191 -3.95 8.36 11.38
CA LYS A 191 -3.42 8.38 12.73
C LYS A 191 -1.96 7.95 12.66
N ILE A 192 -1.03 8.86 12.94
CA ILE A 192 0.38 8.51 13.09
C ILE A 192 0.52 7.67 14.36
N LEU A 193 1.13 6.51 14.22
CA LEU A 193 1.46 5.65 15.35
C LEU A 193 2.85 6.03 15.85
N GLN A 194 2.95 6.40 17.12
CA GLN A 194 4.22 6.72 17.75
C GLN A 194 4.90 5.44 18.21
N HIS A 195 6.22 5.33 18.04
CA HIS A 195 6.98 4.31 18.74
C HIS A 195 6.78 4.54 20.24
N SER A 196 6.28 3.55 20.96
CA SER A 196 6.28 3.58 22.43
C SER A 196 7.73 3.60 22.87
N ASP A 197 8.16 4.68 23.56
CA ASP A 197 9.46 4.71 24.23
C ASP A 197 9.58 3.44 25.11
N GLU A 198 10.57 2.60 24.85
CA GLU A 198 10.85 1.39 25.65
C GLU A 198 11.23 1.71 27.12
N SER A 199 11.28 2.97 27.50
CA SER A 199 11.63 3.41 28.85
C SER A 199 10.59 3.10 29.92
N THR A 200 9.38 2.61 29.55
CA THR A 200 8.29 2.37 30.51
C THR A 200 8.16 0.90 30.96
N LEU A 201 8.91 -0.02 30.37
CA LEU A 201 8.80 -1.46 30.69
C LEU A 201 9.87 -1.98 31.67
N LEU A 202 10.83 -1.14 32.09
CA LEU A 202 11.87 -1.52 33.06
C LEU A 202 11.63 -0.99 34.47
N GLY A 203 10.43 -0.54 34.77
CA GLY A 203 10.06 0.03 36.06
C GLY A 203 8.79 -0.58 36.68
N ARG A 204 8.79 -1.90 36.91
CA ARG A 204 8.01 -2.52 38.01
C ARG A 204 8.52 -3.92 38.34
#